data_b4b795ad7c1ba7b16ec6da6a7b5dda22
#
_entry.id   b4b795ad7c1ba7b16ec6da6a7b5dda22
#
_cell.length_a   1.000
_cell.length_b   1.000
_cell.length_c   1.000
_cell.angle_alpha   90.00
_cell.angle_beta   90.00
_cell.angle_gamma   90.00
#
_symmetry.space_group_name_H-M   'P 1'
#
loop_
_entity.id
_entity.type
_entity.pdbx_description
1 polymer ?
#
loop_
_entity_poly.entity_id
_entity_poly.type
_entity_poly.pdbx_seq_one_letter_code
_entity_poly.pdbx_strand_id
1 'polypeptide(L)'
;TKLKCVLEEFLLAYEEMDHEHKIQIEGLPLLPDDQQEILKGYQRDMVTVVSNVLKTIVAKQIANDTSALRHVTMSIFGMLNWYYVWQPKADGNARKEYAETITHLIIFGATKQIQT
;
A
#
# COMPACT_ATOMS: atom_id res chain seq x y z
N THR A 1 12.98 -7.17 -5.20
CA THR A 1 13.15 -5.71 -5.04
C THR A 1 12.70 -5.27 -3.65
N LYS A 2 13.15 -4.10 -3.25
CA LYS A 2 12.76 -3.53 -1.94
C LYS A 2 11.25 -3.28 -1.87
N LEU A 3 10.66 -2.79 -2.94
CA LEU A 3 9.20 -2.59 -2.98
C LEU A 3 8.45 -3.92 -2.77
N LYS A 4 8.85 -4.97 -3.48
CA LYS A 4 8.21 -6.27 -3.32
C LYS A 4 8.30 -6.75 -1.87
N CYS A 5 9.47 -6.62 -1.24
CA CYS A 5 9.66 -7.03 0.15
C CYS A 5 8.74 -6.27 1.10
N VAL A 6 8.61 -4.95 0.93
CA VAL A 6 7.73 -4.15 1.78
C VAL A 6 6.27 -4.55 1.61
N LEU A 7 5.83 -4.76 0.36
CA LEU A 7 4.44 -5.16 0.10
C LEU A 7 4.15 -6.56 0.63
N GLU A 8 5.09 -7.50 0.51
CA GLU A 8 4.96 -8.83 1.10
C GLU A 8 4.77 -8.73 2.61
N GLU A 9 5.60 -7.91 3.27
CA GLU A 9 5.50 -7.74 4.72
C GLU A 9 4.12 -7.24 5.14
N PHE A 10 3.58 -6.24 4.42
CA PHE A 10 2.24 -5.72 4.74
C PHE A 10 1.16 -6.77 4.52
N LEU A 11 1.19 -7.47 3.39
CA LEU A 11 0.17 -8.47 3.10
C LEU A 11 0.24 -9.67 4.04
N LEU A 12 1.46 -10.10 4.42
CA LEU A 12 1.64 -11.19 5.38
C LEU A 12 1.19 -10.78 6.78
N ALA A 13 1.43 -9.51 7.16
CA ALA A 13 0.95 -9.00 8.45
C ALA A 13 -0.58 -8.98 8.52
N TYR A 14 -1.26 -8.87 7.38
CA TYR A 14 -2.73 -8.89 7.33
C TYR A 14 -3.29 -10.32 7.24
N GLU A 15 -2.45 -11.35 7.08
CA GLU A 15 -2.92 -12.73 7.04
C GLU A 15 -3.63 -13.08 8.33
N GLU A 16 -4.82 -13.70 8.21
CA GLU A 16 -5.67 -14.05 9.34
C GLU A 16 -6.16 -12.85 10.17
N MET A 17 -5.94 -11.62 9.69
CA MET A 17 -6.37 -10.38 10.36
C MET A 17 -7.36 -9.58 9.51
N ASP A 18 -8.05 -10.23 8.59
CA ASP A 18 -9.00 -9.55 7.70
C ASP A 18 -10.10 -8.84 8.48
N HIS A 19 -10.60 -9.45 9.56
CA HIS A 19 -11.64 -8.86 10.39
C HIS A 19 -11.16 -7.60 11.10
N GLU A 20 -9.97 -7.67 11.70
CA GLU A 20 -9.36 -6.54 12.40
C GLU A 20 -9.03 -5.41 11.41
N HIS A 21 -8.54 -5.77 10.24
CA HIS A 21 -8.23 -4.81 9.19
C HIS A 21 -9.50 -4.07 8.71
N LYS A 22 -10.58 -4.83 8.52
CA LYS A 22 -11.87 -4.25 8.16
C LYS A 22 -12.37 -3.27 9.23
N ILE A 23 -12.29 -3.66 10.50
CA ILE A 23 -12.68 -2.80 11.62
C ILE A 23 -11.84 -1.53 11.64
N GLN A 24 -10.53 -1.66 11.43
CA GLN A 24 -9.62 -0.51 11.42
C GLN A 24 -9.98 0.47 10.31
N ILE A 25 -10.29 -0.01 9.12
CA ILE A 25 -10.63 0.84 7.98
C ILE A 25 -12.03 1.45 8.14
N GLU A 26 -13.03 0.64 8.42
CA GLU A 26 -14.43 1.07 8.47
C GLU A 26 -14.82 1.70 9.78
N GLY A 27 -14.19 1.27 10.88
CA GLY A 27 -14.52 1.73 12.23
C GLY A 27 -13.73 2.95 12.67
N LEU A 28 -12.71 3.38 11.92
CA LEU A 28 -11.87 4.51 12.31
C LEU A 28 -12.68 5.77 12.65
N PRO A 29 -13.68 6.19 11.83
CA PRO A 29 -14.45 7.38 12.14
C PRO A 29 -15.29 7.28 13.42
N LEU A 30 -15.49 6.07 13.94
CA LEU A 30 -16.30 5.83 15.14
C LEU A 30 -15.47 5.87 16.43
N LEU A 31 -14.14 5.98 16.33
CA LEU A 31 -13.26 6.02 17.48
C LEU A 31 -13.18 7.42 18.07
N PRO A 32 -12.86 7.54 19.38
CA PRO A 32 -12.53 8.85 19.97
C PRO A 32 -11.39 9.53 19.21
N ASP A 33 -11.38 10.87 19.21
CA ASP A 33 -10.44 11.67 18.42
C ASP A 33 -8.98 11.34 18.72
N ASP A 34 -8.62 11.11 19.99
CA ASP A 34 -7.25 10.79 20.37
C ASP A 34 -6.81 9.44 19.80
N GLN A 35 -7.71 8.45 19.79
CA GLN A 35 -7.42 7.14 19.21
C GLN A 35 -7.35 7.22 17.68
N GLN A 36 -8.22 8.03 17.06
CA GLN A 36 -8.13 8.27 15.61
C GLN A 36 -6.78 8.83 15.21
N GLU A 37 -6.26 9.80 16.00
CA GLU A 37 -4.97 10.43 15.71
C GLU A 37 -3.82 9.42 15.82
N ILE A 38 -3.86 8.51 16.79
CA ILE A 38 -2.83 7.47 16.93
C ILE A 38 -2.84 6.55 15.70
N LEU A 39 -4.01 6.06 15.30
CA LEU A 39 -4.13 5.17 14.14
C LEU A 39 -3.74 5.86 12.84
N LYS A 40 -4.15 7.13 12.65
CA LYS A 40 -3.75 7.91 11.49
C LYS A 40 -2.25 8.12 11.45
N GLY A 41 -1.61 8.26 12.62
CA GLY A 41 -0.15 8.35 12.72
C GLY A 41 0.54 7.10 12.18
N TYR A 42 0.07 5.91 12.58
CA TYR A 42 0.61 4.66 12.06
C TYR A 42 0.41 4.54 10.53
N GLN A 43 -0.78 4.95 10.05
CA GLN A 43 -1.06 4.94 8.62
C GLN A 43 -0.12 5.88 7.86
N ARG A 44 0.12 7.09 8.40
CA ARG A 44 1.08 8.04 7.81
C ARG A 44 2.48 7.46 7.74
N ASP A 45 2.91 6.74 8.78
CA ASP A 45 4.24 6.12 8.81
C ASP A 45 4.37 5.05 7.73
N MET A 46 3.34 4.22 7.55
CA MET A 46 3.33 3.22 6.49
C MET A 46 3.38 3.86 5.11
N VAL A 47 2.59 4.92 4.90
CA VAL A 47 2.60 5.69 3.64
C VAL A 47 3.98 6.25 3.38
N THR A 48 4.65 6.79 4.39
CA THR A 48 5.99 7.36 4.25
C THR A 48 7.00 6.29 3.85
N VAL A 49 6.95 5.11 4.45
CA VAL A 49 7.84 3.99 4.08
C VAL A 49 7.69 3.64 2.60
N VAL A 50 6.47 3.45 2.13
CA VAL A 50 6.21 3.10 0.72
C VAL A 50 6.62 4.23 -0.21
N SER A 51 6.27 5.47 0.12
CA SER A 51 6.62 6.64 -0.68
C SER A 51 8.14 6.78 -0.85
N ASN A 52 8.91 6.57 0.22
CA ASN A 52 10.36 6.67 0.17
C ASN A 52 10.98 5.57 -0.71
N VAL A 53 10.43 4.37 -0.66
CA VAL A 53 10.89 3.30 -1.57
C VAL A 53 10.56 3.65 -3.02
N LEU A 54 9.35 4.15 -3.28
CA LEU A 54 8.91 4.53 -4.63
C LEU A 54 9.80 5.61 -5.24
N LYS A 55 10.23 6.60 -4.46
CA LYS A 55 11.10 7.68 -4.96
C LYS A 55 12.37 7.16 -5.63
N THR A 56 12.84 5.98 -5.25
CA THR A 56 14.08 5.40 -5.79
C THR A 56 13.87 4.63 -7.08
N ILE A 57 12.62 4.28 -7.43
CA ILE A 57 12.35 3.40 -8.57
C ILE A 57 11.43 4.00 -9.63
N VAL A 58 10.59 4.99 -9.29
CA VAL A 58 9.67 5.59 -10.27
C VAL A 58 10.40 6.55 -11.20
N ALA A 59 9.78 6.87 -12.34
CA ALA A 59 10.31 7.87 -13.28
C ALA A 59 10.49 9.22 -12.56
N LYS A 60 11.50 9.97 -12.95
CA LYS A 60 11.83 11.26 -12.30
C LYS A 60 10.66 12.23 -12.29
N GLN A 61 9.86 12.24 -13.36
CA GLN A 61 8.69 13.12 -13.43
C GLN A 61 7.66 12.81 -12.35
N ILE A 62 7.59 11.55 -11.90
CA ILE A 62 6.71 11.14 -10.80
C ILE A 62 7.39 11.43 -9.47
N ALA A 63 8.67 11.07 -9.32
CA ALA A 63 9.42 11.27 -8.08
C ALA A 63 9.49 12.74 -7.68
N ASN A 64 9.59 13.65 -8.65
CA ASN A 64 9.70 15.08 -8.43
C ASN A 64 8.36 15.82 -8.40
N ASP A 65 7.25 15.11 -8.60
CA ASP A 65 5.90 15.66 -8.53
C ASP A 65 5.19 15.07 -7.31
N THR A 66 5.03 15.88 -6.27
CA THR A 66 4.42 15.44 -5.01
C THR A 66 3.04 14.84 -5.21
N SER A 67 2.24 15.43 -6.09
CA SER A 67 0.89 14.94 -6.37
C SER A 67 0.92 13.59 -7.08
N ALA A 68 1.76 13.45 -8.11
CA ALA A 68 1.87 12.19 -8.85
C ALA A 68 2.42 11.07 -7.96
N LEU A 69 3.42 11.36 -7.15
CA LEU A 69 3.99 10.37 -6.22
C LEU A 69 2.93 9.91 -5.20
N ARG A 70 2.13 10.87 -4.70
CA ARG A 70 1.04 10.54 -3.78
C ARG A 70 -0.01 9.66 -4.45
N HIS A 71 -0.36 9.94 -5.70
CA HIS A 71 -1.33 9.12 -6.44
C HIS A 71 -0.85 7.67 -6.55
N VAL A 72 0.41 7.46 -6.90
CA VAL A 72 0.98 6.11 -6.99
C VAL A 72 1.00 5.42 -5.63
N THR A 73 1.46 6.14 -4.60
CA THR A 73 1.53 5.60 -3.24
C THR A 73 0.15 5.18 -2.74
N MET A 74 -0.84 6.05 -2.88
CA MET A 74 -2.18 5.77 -2.38
C MET A 74 -2.90 4.71 -3.22
N SER A 75 -2.56 4.57 -4.49
CA SER A 75 -3.06 3.48 -5.32
C SER A 75 -2.58 2.13 -4.82
N ILE A 76 -1.33 2.05 -4.38
CA ILE A 76 -0.81 0.82 -3.76
C ILE A 76 -1.61 0.48 -2.51
N PHE A 77 -1.84 1.44 -1.63
CA PHE A 77 -2.62 1.20 -0.42
C PHE A 77 -4.06 0.84 -0.73
N GLY A 78 -4.65 1.41 -1.78
CA GLY A 78 -5.96 0.99 -2.25
C GLY A 78 -5.99 -0.49 -2.60
N MET A 79 -4.98 -0.97 -3.33
CA MET A 79 -4.86 -2.39 -3.67
C MET A 79 -4.65 -3.26 -2.44
N LEU A 80 -3.76 -2.86 -1.53
CA LEU A 80 -3.48 -3.61 -0.31
C LEU A 80 -4.72 -3.70 0.60
N ASN A 81 -5.41 -2.58 0.77
CA ASN A 81 -6.53 -2.49 1.70
C ASN A 81 -7.80 -3.14 1.16
N TRP A 82 -7.91 -3.32 -0.15
CA TRP A 82 -9.07 -3.95 -0.79
C TRP A 82 -8.94 -5.46 -0.90
N TYR A 83 -7.71 -5.99 -0.78
CA TYR A 83 -7.41 -7.39 -1.03
C TYR A 83 -8.28 -8.36 -0.22
N TYR A 84 -8.53 -8.04 1.05
CA TYR A 84 -9.35 -8.92 1.91
C TYR A 84 -10.78 -9.08 1.41
N VAL A 85 -11.28 -8.15 0.62
CA VAL A 85 -12.65 -8.17 0.11
C VAL A 85 -12.84 -9.25 -0.94
N TRP A 86 -11.91 -9.33 -1.91
CA TRP A 86 -12.06 -10.28 -3.00
C TRP A 86 -11.25 -11.57 -2.81
N GLN A 87 -10.34 -11.60 -1.88
CA GLN A 87 -9.53 -12.77 -1.60
C GLN A 87 -9.44 -13.03 -0.08
N PRO A 88 -10.59 -13.24 0.57
CA PRO A 88 -10.59 -13.54 2.00
C PRO A 88 -9.89 -14.87 2.24
N LYS A 89 -9.19 -14.99 3.36
CA LYS A 89 -8.47 -16.21 3.75
C LYS A 89 -7.31 -16.58 2.82
N ALA A 90 -6.78 -15.63 2.07
CA ALA A 90 -5.60 -15.87 1.26
C ALA A 90 -4.44 -16.32 2.15
N ASP A 91 -3.75 -17.40 1.74
CA ASP A 91 -2.59 -17.90 2.47
C ASP A 91 -1.34 -17.05 2.16
N GLY A 92 -0.20 -17.43 2.77
CA GLY A 92 1.05 -16.71 2.57
C GLY A 92 1.53 -16.72 1.12
N ASN A 93 1.34 -17.83 0.40
CA ASN A 93 1.77 -17.94 -1.00
C ASN A 93 0.94 -17.02 -1.89
N ALA A 94 -0.37 -16.98 -1.71
CA ALA A 94 -1.25 -16.09 -2.47
C ALA A 94 -0.88 -14.62 -2.21
N ARG A 95 -0.57 -14.26 -0.97
CA ARG A 95 -0.19 -12.91 -0.61
C ARG A 95 1.15 -12.49 -1.22
N LYS A 96 2.11 -13.41 -1.28
CA LYS A 96 3.40 -13.16 -1.95
C LYS A 96 3.20 -12.97 -3.46
N GLU A 97 2.35 -13.79 -4.08
CA GLU A 97 2.02 -13.62 -5.49
C GLU A 97 1.38 -12.27 -5.77
N TYR A 98 0.47 -11.83 -4.90
CA TYR A 98 -0.17 -10.53 -5.08
C TYR A 98 0.81 -9.38 -4.90
N ALA A 99 1.73 -9.47 -3.93
CA ALA A 99 2.80 -8.48 -3.79
C ALA A 99 3.65 -8.38 -5.06
N GLU A 100 3.96 -9.52 -5.68
CA GLU A 100 4.69 -9.55 -6.94
C GLU A 100 3.89 -8.89 -8.07
N THR A 101 2.58 -9.16 -8.14
CA THR A 101 1.71 -8.55 -9.14
C THR A 101 1.67 -7.03 -8.99
N ILE A 102 1.47 -6.53 -7.77
CA ILE A 102 1.47 -5.09 -7.52
C ILE A 102 2.81 -4.48 -7.93
N THR A 103 3.92 -5.13 -7.53
CA THR A 103 5.26 -4.66 -7.87
C THR A 103 5.44 -4.55 -9.39
N HIS A 104 5.01 -5.56 -10.14
CA HIS A 104 5.06 -5.53 -11.60
C HIS A 104 4.24 -4.38 -12.18
N LEU A 105 3.01 -4.20 -11.70
CA LEU A 105 2.15 -3.10 -12.17
C LEU A 105 2.82 -1.75 -11.96
N ILE A 106 3.46 -1.55 -10.81
CA ILE A 106 4.13 -0.29 -10.48
C ILE A 106 5.39 -0.12 -11.34
N ILE A 107 6.23 -1.14 -11.43
CA ILE A 107 7.49 -1.04 -12.17
C ILE A 107 7.24 -0.78 -13.65
N PHE A 108 6.32 -1.50 -14.28
CA PHE A 108 6.05 -1.34 -15.71
C PHE A 108 5.13 -0.17 -16.04
N GLY A 109 4.38 0.35 -15.06
CA GLY A 109 3.49 1.47 -15.28
C GLY A 109 4.04 2.81 -14.78
N ALA A 110 4.77 2.82 -13.66
CA ALA A 110 5.16 4.06 -12.97
C ALA A 110 6.64 4.45 -13.18
N THR A 111 7.45 3.57 -13.76
CA THR A 111 8.87 3.85 -13.98
C THR A 111 9.17 4.44 -15.34
N LYS A 112 8.20 4.40 -16.26
CA LYS A 112 8.35 4.97 -17.59
C LYS A 112 7.74 6.37 -17.64
N GLN A 113 8.37 7.27 -18.38
CA GLN A 113 7.82 8.59 -18.62
C GLN A 113 6.58 8.50 -19.50
N ILE A 114 5.60 9.35 -19.20
CA ILE A 114 4.41 9.46 -20.04
C ILE A 114 4.82 10.14 -21.33
N GLN A 115 4.56 9.48 -22.45
CA GLN A 115 4.77 10.04 -23.79
C GLN A 115 3.45 10.63 -24.26
N THR A 116 3.44 11.94 -24.40
CA THR A 116 2.28 12.66 -24.91
C THR A 116 2.57 13.27 -26.26
#